data_aed050b4b09d23bb0b649d5fe6eee766
#
_entry.id   aed050b4b09d23bb0b649d5fe6eee766
#
_cell.length_a   1.000
_cell.length_b   1.000
_cell.length_c   1.000
_cell.angle_alpha   90.00
_cell.angle_beta   90.00
_cell.angle_gamma   90.00
#
_symmetry.space_group_name_H-M   'P 1'
#
loop_
_entity.id
_entity.type
_entity.pdbx_description
1 polymer ?
#
loop_
_entity_poly.entity_id
_entity_poly.type
_entity_poly.pdbx_seq_one_letter_code
_entity_poly.pdbx_strand_id
1 'polypeptide(L)'
;MSAQGPVERLGVIAHELRSPVAALAALAAAGRSVPPSDRPRLVSLAVAAARDIERILSDPEPISLQLEAIDVGALADGLRTDAVTVAVTGRPRVVGDPTRLRQILANLAENGLRHGSTVVVEVRERDGVVLVDVADDGPGVEAGIDVFARGSSGAGSSGLGLWLSRAIAEAHSGTLDLVPETGPRTRFRLSLPSASAAG
;
A
#
# COMPACT_ATOMS: atom_id res chain seq x y z
N MET A 1 15.17 -23.13 -10.52
CA MET A 1 14.33 -21.93 -10.44
C MET A 1 14.79 -21.02 -11.58
N SER A 2 14.01 -20.96 -12.66
CA SER A 2 14.38 -20.25 -13.89
C SER A 2 14.16 -18.76 -13.67
N ALA A 3 15.22 -17.97 -13.73
CA ALA A 3 15.14 -16.52 -13.81
C ALA A 3 14.38 -16.16 -15.08
N GLN A 4 13.25 -15.48 -14.96
CA GLN A 4 12.50 -14.96 -16.10
C GLN A 4 13.39 -14.00 -16.89
N GLY A 5 13.49 -14.24 -18.20
CA GLY A 5 14.39 -13.49 -19.07
C GLY A 5 13.98 -12.02 -19.23
N PRO A 6 14.91 -11.14 -19.67
CA PRO A 6 14.64 -9.69 -19.83
C PRO A 6 13.45 -9.37 -20.74
N VAL A 7 13.16 -10.23 -21.71
CA VAL A 7 12.04 -10.06 -22.67
C VAL A 7 10.67 -10.33 -22.03
N GLU A 8 10.59 -11.31 -21.12
CA GLU A 8 9.35 -11.57 -20.36
C GLU A 8 9.06 -10.44 -19.39
N ARG A 9 10.08 -9.85 -18.77
CA ARG A 9 9.96 -8.69 -17.88
C ARG A 9 9.45 -7.45 -18.62
N LEU A 10 9.97 -7.14 -19.80
CA LEU A 10 9.47 -6.05 -20.64
C LEU A 10 8.00 -6.23 -21.00
N GLY A 11 7.58 -7.47 -21.27
CA GLY A 11 6.18 -7.80 -21.52
C GLY A 11 5.26 -7.52 -20.33
N VAL A 12 5.70 -7.85 -19.13
CA VAL A 12 4.96 -7.60 -17.88
C VAL A 12 4.86 -6.10 -17.60
N ILE A 13 5.97 -5.37 -17.63
CA ILE A 13 6.00 -3.91 -17.43
C ILE A 13 5.12 -3.21 -18.49
N ALA A 14 5.21 -3.58 -19.76
CA ALA A 14 4.39 -3.01 -20.81
C ALA A 14 2.89 -3.31 -20.62
N HIS A 15 2.56 -4.47 -20.08
CA HIS A 15 1.17 -4.82 -19.75
C HIS A 15 0.64 -3.97 -18.58
N GLU A 16 1.45 -3.77 -17.55
CA GLU A 16 1.09 -2.99 -16.36
C GLU A 16 0.97 -1.50 -16.65
N LEU A 17 1.85 -0.95 -17.46
CA LEU A 17 1.78 0.45 -17.89
C LEU A 17 0.56 0.75 -18.75
N ARG A 18 -0.04 -0.26 -19.39
CA ARG A 18 -1.19 -0.04 -20.30
C ARG A 18 -2.38 0.59 -19.58
N SER A 19 -2.70 0.14 -18.37
CA SER A 19 -3.86 0.64 -17.59
C SER A 19 -3.68 2.10 -17.15
N PRO A 20 -2.61 2.51 -16.44
CA PRO A 20 -2.44 3.88 -16.00
C PRO A 20 -2.21 4.85 -17.18
N VAL A 21 -1.55 4.41 -18.25
CA VAL A 21 -1.39 5.22 -19.47
C VAL A 21 -2.74 5.43 -20.16
N ALA A 22 -3.59 4.40 -20.25
CA ALA A 22 -4.94 4.53 -20.79
C ALA A 22 -5.81 5.45 -19.92
N ALA A 23 -5.68 5.39 -18.59
CA ALA A 23 -6.35 6.29 -17.67
C ALA A 23 -5.93 7.75 -17.90
N LEU A 24 -4.62 8.03 -18.02
CA LEU A 24 -4.11 9.38 -18.32
C LEU A 24 -4.62 9.88 -19.67
N ALA A 25 -4.64 9.04 -20.69
CA ALA A 25 -5.15 9.38 -22.00
C ALA A 25 -6.66 9.72 -21.95
N ALA A 26 -7.45 8.94 -21.23
CA ALA A 26 -8.88 9.18 -21.02
C ALA A 26 -9.12 10.49 -20.23
N LEU A 27 -8.33 10.76 -19.20
CA LEU A 27 -8.40 12.01 -18.43
C LEU A 27 -8.02 13.23 -19.28
N ALA A 28 -6.99 13.11 -20.12
CA ALA A 28 -6.60 14.18 -21.06
C ALA A 28 -7.69 14.46 -22.10
N ALA A 29 -8.37 13.42 -22.59
CA ALA A 29 -9.52 13.55 -23.48
C ALA A 29 -10.73 14.21 -22.80
N ALA A 30 -11.06 13.77 -21.58
CA ALA A 30 -12.17 14.29 -20.78
C ALA A 30 -11.93 15.74 -20.32
N GLY A 31 -10.69 16.10 -19.99
CA GLY A 31 -10.32 17.41 -19.43
C GLY A 31 -10.69 18.62 -20.29
N ARG A 32 -10.90 18.41 -21.57
CA ARG A 32 -11.36 19.45 -22.51
C ARG A 32 -12.85 19.78 -22.39
N SER A 33 -13.65 18.89 -21.80
CA SER A 33 -15.11 19.00 -21.75
C SER A 33 -15.70 19.02 -20.33
N VAL A 34 -14.85 18.99 -19.30
CA VAL A 34 -15.27 18.87 -17.89
C VAL A 34 -15.52 20.24 -17.28
N PRO A 35 -16.63 20.40 -16.53
CA PRO A 35 -16.92 21.63 -15.78
C PRO A 35 -15.79 21.98 -14.80
N PRO A 36 -15.57 23.29 -14.50
CA PRO A 36 -14.55 23.72 -13.56
C PRO A 36 -14.61 23.06 -12.18
N SER A 37 -15.82 22.73 -11.70
CA SER A 37 -16.07 22.05 -10.41
C SER A 37 -15.43 20.66 -10.33
N ASP A 38 -15.28 19.97 -11.44
CA ASP A 38 -14.81 18.58 -11.49
C ASP A 38 -13.31 18.47 -11.81
N ARG A 39 -12.67 19.57 -12.18
CA ARG A 39 -11.23 19.63 -12.47
C ARG A 39 -10.33 19.13 -11.33
N PRO A 40 -10.58 19.48 -10.04
CA PRO A 40 -9.77 18.94 -8.94
C PRO A 40 -9.78 17.42 -8.88
N ARG A 41 -10.94 16.80 -9.14
CA ARG A 41 -11.07 15.33 -9.19
C ARG A 41 -10.27 14.72 -10.34
N LEU A 42 -10.27 15.34 -11.51
CA LEU A 42 -9.45 14.90 -12.64
C LEU A 42 -7.96 15.01 -12.35
N VAL A 43 -7.52 16.10 -11.71
CA VAL A 43 -6.12 16.27 -11.30
C VAL A 43 -5.73 15.18 -10.32
N SER A 44 -6.57 14.87 -9.32
CA SER A 44 -6.30 13.80 -8.36
C SER A 44 -6.16 12.43 -9.04
N LEU A 45 -7.02 12.12 -10.02
CA LEU A 45 -6.94 10.89 -10.80
C LEU A 45 -5.68 10.84 -11.67
N ALA A 46 -5.29 11.96 -12.29
CA ALA A 46 -4.06 12.03 -13.09
C ALA A 46 -2.81 11.85 -12.23
N VAL A 47 -2.78 12.46 -11.04
CA VAL A 47 -1.68 12.27 -10.07
C VAL A 47 -1.62 10.81 -9.60
N ALA A 48 -2.76 10.17 -9.33
CA ALA A 48 -2.79 8.75 -8.98
C ALA A 48 -2.23 7.86 -10.09
N ALA A 49 -2.65 8.07 -11.35
CA ALA A 49 -2.13 7.31 -12.48
C ALA A 49 -0.63 7.55 -12.72
N ALA A 50 -0.14 8.77 -12.54
CA ALA A 50 1.29 9.08 -12.62
C ALA A 50 2.10 8.36 -11.53
N ARG A 51 1.62 8.34 -10.29
CA ARG A 51 2.25 7.58 -9.19
C ARG A 51 2.28 6.08 -9.46
N ASP A 52 1.26 5.54 -10.10
CA ASP A 52 1.23 4.13 -10.49
C ASP A 52 2.30 3.82 -11.55
N ILE A 53 2.49 4.72 -12.52
CA ILE A 53 3.57 4.61 -13.51
C ILE A 53 4.94 4.66 -12.84
N GLU A 54 5.17 5.65 -11.96
CA GLU A 54 6.42 5.75 -11.20
C GLU A 54 6.70 4.47 -10.40
N ARG A 55 5.67 3.91 -9.75
CA ARG A 55 5.76 2.68 -8.97
C ARG A 55 6.15 1.48 -9.84
N ILE A 56 5.54 1.34 -11.04
CA ILE A 56 5.84 0.27 -11.99
C ILE A 56 7.27 0.40 -12.53
N LEU A 57 7.70 1.61 -12.85
CA LEU A 57 9.05 1.88 -13.38
C LEU A 57 10.14 1.78 -12.30
N SER A 58 9.80 2.03 -11.05
CA SER A 58 10.75 1.96 -9.93
C SER A 58 10.97 0.54 -9.40
N ASP A 59 10.27 -0.48 -9.93
CA ASP A 59 10.33 -1.87 -9.44
C ASP A 59 10.70 -2.90 -10.54
N PRO A 60 11.93 -2.84 -11.12
CA PRO A 60 12.36 -3.82 -12.12
C PRO A 60 13.21 -4.97 -11.57
N GLU A 61 13.51 -5.03 -10.27
CA GLU A 61 14.36 -6.05 -9.66
C GLU A 61 13.62 -6.76 -8.50
N PRO A 62 14.03 -8.00 -8.14
CA PRO A 62 13.60 -8.58 -6.87
C PRO A 62 13.86 -7.54 -5.79
N ILE A 63 12.84 -7.26 -4.95
CA ILE A 63 12.84 -6.15 -3.98
C ILE A 63 14.17 -6.16 -3.23
N SER A 64 15.11 -5.34 -3.67
CA SER A 64 16.39 -5.15 -2.98
C SER A 64 16.13 -4.24 -1.81
N LEU A 65 16.34 -4.77 -0.60
CA LEU A 65 16.11 -4.05 0.64
C LEU A 65 17.41 -3.44 1.15
N GLN A 66 17.36 -2.18 1.54
CA GLN A 66 18.43 -1.55 2.33
C GLN A 66 18.07 -1.70 3.81
N LEU A 67 18.56 -2.77 4.42
CA LEU A 67 18.16 -3.15 5.78
C LEU A 67 18.88 -2.30 6.83
N GLU A 68 18.10 -1.66 7.70
CA GLU A 68 18.58 -0.95 8.90
C GLU A 68 17.63 -1.17 10.08
N ALA A 69 18.08 -0.80 11.29
CA ALA A 69 17.25 -0.89 12.49
C ALA A 69 16.24 0.28 12.52
N ILE A 70 14.96 -0.02 12.44
CA ILE A 70 13.86 0.95 12.31
C ILE A 70 13.01 0.96 13.57
N ASP A 71 12.69 2.15 14.07
CA ASP A 71 11.60 2.39 14.99
C ASP A 71 10.28 2.51 14.19
N VAL A 72 9.46 1.46 14.24
CA VAL A 72 8.20 1.40 13.46
C VAL A 72 7.18 2.40 13.99
N GLY A 73 7.23 2.72 15.28
CA GLY A 73 6.37 3.75 15.87
C GLY A 73 6.66 5.14 15.29
N ALA A 74 7.93 5.51 15.22
CA ALA A 74 8.36 6.77 14.61
C ALA A 74 7.99 6.84 13.11
N LEU A 75 8.09 5.69 12.41
CA LEU A 75 7.70 5.61 11.00
C LEU A 75 6.19 5.83 10.83
N ALA A 76 5.37 5.21 11.67
CA ALA A 76 3.92 5.34 11.65
C ALA A 76 3.46 6.75 12.05
N ASP A 77 4.13 7.39 13.02
CA ASP A 77 3.82 8.76 13.44
C ASP A 77 3.90 9.78 12.28
N GLY A 78 4.71 9.51 11.28
CA GLY A 78 4.79 10.31 10.05
C GLY A 78 3.51 10.31 9.21
N LEU A 79 2.53 9.44 9.52
CA LEU A 79 1.22 9.39 8.84
C LEU A 79 0.15 10.25 9.51
N ARG A 80 0.40 10.81 10.70
CA ARG A 80 -0.60 11.58 11.44
C ARG A 80 -1.15 12.75 10.64
N THR A 81 -2.46 12.83 10.61
CA THR A 81 -3.24 13.95 10.06
C THR A 81 -4.53 14.10 10.86
N ASP A 82 -5.39 15.02 10.51
CA ASP A 82 -6.73 15.15 11.13
C ASP A 82 -7.59 13.89 10.91
N ALA A 83 -7.36 13.15 9.79
CA ALA A 83 -8.10 11.95 9.44
C ALA A 83 -7.36 10.64 9.79
N VAL A 84 -6.07 10.70 10.18
CA VAL A 84 -5.25 9.53 10.52
C VAL A 84 -4.74 9.66 11.94
N THR A 85 -5.19 8.76 12.83
CA THR A 85 -4.68 8.65 14.20
C THR A 85 -3.69 7.52 14.30
N VAL A 86 -2.65 7.69 15.13
CA VAL A 86 -1.62 6.68 15.37
C VAL A 86 -1.50 6.42 16.86
N ALA A 87 -1.53 5.15 17.27
CA ALA A 87 -1.30 4.70 18.63
C ALA A 87 -0.11 3.72 18.65
N VAL A 88 0.90 4.01 19.45
CA VAL A 88 2.10 3.20 19.56
C VAL A 88 2.24 2.69 20.99
N THR A 89 2.41 1.38 21.14
CA THR A 89 2.66 0.74 22.43
C THR A 89 4.10 0.21 22.47
N GLY A 90 4.88 0.69 23.41
CA GLY A 90 6.29 0.31 23.56
C GLY A 90 7.22 1.03 22.57
N ARG A 91 8.28 0.36 22.16
CA ARG A 91 9.24 0.82 21.16
C ARG A 91 9.50 -0.29 20.14
N PRO A 92 8.50 -0.59 19.31
CA PRO A 92 8.58 -1.68 18.35
C PRO A 92 9.67 -1.40 17.30
N ARG A 93 10.68 -2.27 17.24
CA ARG A 93 11.79 -2.15 16.30
C ARG A 93 11.89 -3.37 15.40
N VAL A 94 12.22 -3.14 14.14
CA VAL A 94 12.47 -4.17 13.13
C VAL A 94 13.80 -3.91 12.42
N VAL A 95 14.32 -4.92 11.75
CA VAL A 95 15.38 -4.75 10.75
C VAL A 95 14.70 -4.75 9.38
N GLY A 96 14.79 -3.64 8.65
CA GLY A 96 14.05 -3.49 7.40
C GLY A 96 14.52 -2.29 6.59
N ASP A 97 13.86 -2.06 5.45
CA ASP A 97 14.06 -0.88 4.59
C ASP A 97 13.01 0.19 4.94
N PRO A 98 13.42 1.36 5.50
CA PRO A 98 12.48 2.38 5.95
C PRO A 98 11.67 2.99 4.81
N THR A 99 12.21 3.06 3.61
CA THR A 99 11.50 3.58 2.44
C THR A 99 10.39 2.63 2.03
N ARG A 100 10.69 1.34 1.99
CA ARG A 100 9.72 0.31 1.62
C ARG A 100 8.65 0.12 2.70
N LEU A 101 9.01 0.13 3.97
CA LEU A 101 8.01 0.06 5.05
C LEU A 101 7.11 1.30 5.08
N ARG A 102 7.67 2.50 4.87
CA ARG A 102 6.86 3.72 4.72
C ARG A 102 5.90 3.62 3.54
N GLN A 103 6.33 3.02 2.43
CA GLN A 103 5.48 2.78 1.26
C GLN A 103 4.27 1.89 1.59
N ILE A 104 4.46 0.80 2.35
CA ILE A 104 3.34 -0.04 2.83
C ILE A 104 2.37 0.80 3.65
N LEU A 105 2.87 1.49 4.68
CA LEU A 105 2.03 2.23 5.62
C LEU A 105 1.24 3.34 4.93
N ALA A 106 1.87 4.11 4.06
CA ALA A 106 1.22 5.15 3.26
C ALA A 106 0.12 4.56 2.36
N ASN A 107 0.41 3.45 1.68
CA ASN A 107 -0.56 2.80 0.81
C ASN A 107 -1.78 2.26 1.59
N LEU A 108 -1.58 1.69 2.78
CA LEU A 108 -2.68 1.22 3.61
C LEU A 108 -3.52 2.39 4.13
N ALA A 109 -2.89 3.48 4.59
CA ALA A 109 -3.60 4.67 5.06
C ALA A 109 -4.37 5.36 3.93
N GLU A 110 -3.76 5.53 2.74
CA GLU A 110 -4.44 6.07 1.55
C GLU A 110 -5.61 5.18 1.11
N ASN A 111 -5.46 3.86 1.20
CA ASN A 111 -6.55 2.93 0.89
C ASN A 111 -7.70 3.10 1.88
N GLY A 112 -7.41 3.19 3.17
CA GLY A 112 -8.43 3.44 4.20
C GLY A 112 -9.18 4.75 3.96
N LEU A 113 -8.47 5.86 3.72
CA LEU A 113 -9.08 7.17 3.44
C LEU A 113 -9.84 7.24 2.10
N ARG A 114 -9.59 6.32 1.19
CA ARG A 114 -10.36 6.23 -0.08
C ARG A 114 -11.74 5.62 0.15
N HIS A 115 -11.85 4.70 1.09
CA HIS A 115 -13.07 3.94 1.36
C HIS A 115 -13.79 4.38 2.63
N GLY A 116 -13.07 5.01 3.57
CA GLY A 116 -13.57 5.56 4.81
C GLY A 116 -13.29 7.05 4.96
N SER A 117 -13.62 7.58 6.11
CA SER A 117 -13.41 8.98 6.51
C SER A 117 -12.25 9.12 7.48
N THR A 118 -11.97 8.07 8.24
CA THR A 118 -10.92 8.04 9.27
C THR A 118 -10.12 6.75 9.21
N VAL A 119 -8.84 6.85 9.58
CA VAL A 119 -7.94 5.71 9.68
C VAL A 119 -7.28 5.70 11.06
N VAL A 120 -7.22 4.53 11.66
CA VAL A 120 -6.52 4.27 12.92
C VAL A 120 -5.35 3.33 12.66
N VAL A 121 -4.14 3.76 13.02
CA VAL A 121 -2.92 2.95 12.95
C VAL A 121 -2.50 2.58 14.36
N GLU A 122 -2.43 1.29 14.65
CA GLU A 122 -1.98 0.77 15.94
C GLU A 122 -0.68 -0.01 15.75
N VAL A 123 0.37 0.37 16.49
CA VAL A 123 1.68 -0.29 16.43
C VAL A 123 2.01 -0.87 17.80
N ARG A 124 2.32 -2.15 17.84
CA ARG A 124 2.73 -2.86 19.05
C ARG A 124 3.67 -4.02 18.75
N GLU A 125 4.41 -4.44 19.74
CA GLU A 125 5.20 -5.66 19.69
C GLU A 125 4.56 -6.73 20.58
N ARG A 126 4.49 -7.96 20.09
CA ARG A 126 4.01 -9.11 20.83
C ARG A 126 4.72 -10.38 20.36
N ASP A 127 5.21 -11.16 21.30
CA ASP A 127 5.81 -12.49 21.06
C ASP A 127 6.92 -12.49 19.97
N GLY A 128 7.78 -11.44 19.96
CA GLY A 128 8.86 -11.30 19.00
C GLY A 128 8.41 -10.83 17.60
N VAL A 129 7.16 -10.36 17.47
CA VAL A 129 6.60 -9.83 16.24
C VAL A 129 6.11 -8.40 16.45
N VAL A 130 6.49 -7.49 15.56
CA VAL A 130 5.91 -6.16 15.46
C VAL A 130 4.66 -6.23 14.60
N LEU A 131 3.53 -5.82 15.18
CA LEU A 131 2.22 -5.78 14.55
C LEU A 131 1.86 -4.32 14.27
N VAL A 132 1.50 -4.03 13.02
CA VAL A 132 0.92 -2.75 12.61
C VAL A 132 -0.47 -3.03 12.06
N ASP A 133 -1.49 -2.62 12.80
CA ASP A 133 -2.88 -2.68 12.37
C ASP A 133 -3.27 -1.32 11.77
N VAL A 134 -3.81 -1.33 10.57
CA VAL A 134 -4.37 -0.15 9.89
C VAL A 134 -5.85 -0.44 9.67
N ALA A 135 -6.72 0.28 10.39
CA ALA A 135 -8.16 0.11 10.33
C ALA A 135 -8.83 1.39 9.82
N ASP A 136 -9.83 1.23 8.96
CA ASP A 136 -10.69 2.30 8.47
C ASP A 136 -12.16 2.09 8.87
N ASP A 137 -12.93 3.16 8.83
CA ASP A 137 -14.37 3.19 9.08
C ASP A 137 -15.22 3.02 7.81
N GLY A 138 -14.62 2.48 6.75
CA GLY A 138 -15.27 2.20 5.48
C GLY A 138 -16.28 1.04 5.54
N PRO A 139 -16.84 0.65 4.39
CA PRO A 139 -17.92 -0.36 4.31
C PRO A 139 -17.43 -1.79 4.57
N GLY A 140 -16.13 -2.00 4.77
CA GLY A 140 -15.53 -3.33 4.85
C GLY A 140 -15.23 -3.94 3.48
N VAL A 141 -14.77 -5.18 3.49
CA VAL A 141 -14.48 -5.95 2.28
C VAL A 141 -15.50 -7.07 2.14
N GLU A 142 -16.08 -7.20 0.96
CA GLU A 142 -17.04 -8.26 0.65
C GLU A 142 -16.37 -9.65 0.75
N ALA A 143 -17.08 -10.61 1.33
CA ALA A 143 -16.57 -11.95 1.52
C ALA A 143 -16.23 -12.63 0.19
N GLY A 144 -15.08 -13.30 0.13
CA GLY A 144 -14.61 -14.00 -1.07
C GLY A 144 -13.78 -13.14 -2.04
N ILE A 145 -13.61 -11.85 -1.79
CA ILE A 145 -12.73 -11.00 -2.59
C ILE A 145 -11.30 -11.14 -2.07
N ASP A 146 -10.38 -11.55 -2.95
CA ASP A 146 -8.94 -11.46 -2.68
C ASP A 146 -8.45 -10.03 -2.99
N VAL A 147 -8.38 -9.19 -1.95
CA VAL A 147 -7.94 -7.80 -2.07
C VAL A 147 -6.47 -7.66 -2.46
N PHE A 148 -5.67 -8.71 -2.29
CA PHE A 148 -4.25 -8.76 -2.65
C PHE A 148 -4.01 -9.31 -4.05
N ALA A 149 -5.05 -9.80 -4.74
CA ALA A 149 -4.92 -10.21 -6.12
C ALA A 149 -4.52 -9.01 -7.00
N ARG A 150 -3.59 -9.25 -7.93
CA ARG A 150 -3.09 -8.23 -8.84
C ARG A 150 -4.24 -7.67 -9.69
N GLY A 151 -4.45 -6.35 -9.64
CA GLY A 151 -5.55 -5.71 -10.37
C GLY A 151 -6.91 -5.82 -9.68
N SER A 152 -6.98 -6.35 -8.47
CA SER A 152 -8.20 -6.39 -7.64
C SER A 152 -8.52 -5.00 -7.12
N SER A 153 -9.21 -4.19 -7.91
CA SER A 153 -9.67 -2.87 -7.47
C SER A 153 -10.97 -2.48 -8.16
N GLY A 154 -11.82 -1.80 -7.39
CA GLY A 154 -12.97 -1.07 -7.95
C GLY A 154 -12.53 0.16 -8.75
N ALA A 155 -13.49 0.82 -9.43
CA ALA A 155 -13.24 1.99 -10.25
C ALA A 155 -12.45 3.07 -9.49
N GLY A 156 -11.22 3.34 -9.92
CA GLY A 156 -10.40 4.46 -9.41
C GLY A 156 -9.05 4.10 -8.77
N SER A 157 -8.64 2.83 -8.75
CA SER A 157 -7.28 2.43 -8.35
C SER A 157 -6.72 1.34 -9.27
N SER A 158 -5.40 1.24 -9.36
CA SER A 158 -4.73 0.24 -10.22
C SER A 158 -4.81 -1.20 -9.68
N GLY A 159 -5.22 -1.38 -8.41
CA GLY A 159 -5.20 -2.67 -7.72
C GLY A 159 -3.78 -3.21 -7.44
N LEU A 160 -2.76 -2.40 -7.65
CA LEU A 160 -1.36 -2.80 -7.46
C LEU A 160 -0.85 -2.50 -6.04
N GLY A 161 -1.48 -1.53 -5.35
CA GLY A 161 -1.00 -1.05 -4.06
C GLY A 161 -0.94 -2.14 -3.00
N LEU A 162 -2.03 -2.86 -2.77
CA LEU A 162 -2.09 -3.92 -1.77
C LEU A 162 -1.23 -5.13 -2.17
N TRP A 163 -1.25 -5.51 -3.45
CA TRP A 163 -0.37 -6.55 -3.97
C TRP A 163 1.11 -6.23 -3.72
N LEU A 164 1.55 -5.02 -4.06
CA LEU A 164 2.94 -4.57 -3.84
C LEU A 164 3.27 -4.50 -2.34
N SER A 165 2.35 -3.98 -1.52
CA SER A 165 2.53 -3.93 -0.07
C SER A 165 2.75 -5.32 0.53
N ARG A 166 2.02 -6.33 0.05
CA ARG A 166 2.21 -7.73 0.45
C ARG A 166 3.56 -8.27 0.02
N ALA A 167 3.97 -8.02 -1.23
CA ALA A 167 5.28 -8.45 -1.73
C ALA A 167 6.45 -7.80 -0.94
N ILE A 168 6.31 -6.51 -0.56
CA ILE A 168 7.30 -5.83 0.30
C ILE A 168 7.32 -6.45 1.69
N ALA A 169 6.16 -6.76 2.30
CA ALA A 169 6.09 -7.41 3.61
C ALA A 169 6.78 -8.79 3.58
N GLU A 170 6.51 -9.60 2.57
CA GLU A 170 7.14 -10.91 2.35
C GLU A 170 8.67 -10.79 2.17
N ALA A 171 9.14 -9.78 1.44
CA ALA A 171 10.57 -9.51 1.30
C ALA A 171 11.26 -9.15 2.64
N HIS A 172 10.51 -8.62 3.61
CA HIS A 172 10.95 -8.39 4.99
C HIS A 172 10.74 -9.60 5.91
N SER A 173 10.45 -10.79 5.37
CA SER A 173 10.10 -12.00 6.13
C SER A 173 8.86 -11.81 7.02
N GLY A 174 7.98 -10.90 6.63
CA GLY A 174 6.73 -10.59 7.29
C GLY A 174 5.50 -11.04 6.50
N THR A 175 4.32 -10.66 6.98
CA THR A 175 3.04 -10.89 6.28
C THR A 175 2.21 -9.62 6.25
N LEU A 176 1.32 -9.54 5.26
CA LEU A 176 0.26 -8.53 5.21
C LEU A 176 -1.07 -9.24 4.97
N ASP A 177 -1.98 -9.10 5.91
CA ASP A 177 -3.24 -9.84 5.95
C ASP A 177 -4.43 -8.90 6.15
N LEU A 178 -5.58 -9.29 5.61
CA LEU A 178 -6.88 -8.72 5.94
C LEU A 178 -7.41 -9.43 7.19
N VAL A 179 -7.62 -8.68 8.26
CA VAL A 179 -8.14 -9.22 9.53
C VAL A 179 -9.65 -9.15 9.51
N PRO A 180 -10.36 -10.26 9.80
CA PRO A 180 -11.81 -10.22 9.95
C PRO A 180 -12.24 -9.25 11.04
N GLU A 181 -13.19 -8.37 10.73
CA GLU A 181 -13.79 -7.43 11.67
C GLU A 181 -15.30 -7.71 11.81
N THR A 182 -15.85 -7.37 12.98
CA THR A 182 -17.29 -7.39 13.19
C THR A 182 -17.86 -6.02 12.78
N GLY A 183 -18.66 -5.98 11.70
CA GLY A 183 -19.27 -4.75 11.20
C GLY A 183 -18.57 -4.17 9.97
N PRO A 184 -19.04 -3.01 9.50
CA PRO A 184 -18.53 -2.34 8.31
C PRO A 184 -17.20 -1.64 8.63
N ARG A 185 -16.12 -2.38 8.65
CA ARG A 185 -14.76 -1.88 8.88
C ARG A 185 -13.77 -2.74 8.12
N THR A 186 -12.68 -2.14 7.68
CA THR A 186 -11.54 -2.88 7.12
C THR A 186 -10.36 -2.78 8.07
N ARG A 187 -9.67 -3.89 8.30
CA ARG A 187 -8.40 -3.89 9.05
C ARG A 187 -7.37 -4.69 8.30
N PHE A 188 -6.29 -4.05 7.93
CA PHE A 188 -5.08 -4.70 7.44
C PHE A 188 -4.08 -4.85 8.58
N ARG A 189 -3.41 -5.98 8.64
CA ARG A 189 -2.34 -6.27 9.60
C ARG A 189 -1.04 -6.56 8.88
N LEU A 190 -0.05 -5.71 9.10
CA LEU A 190 1.34 -5.97 8.77
C LEU A 190 2.02 -6.60 9.99
N SER A 191 2.62 -7.77 9.80
CA SER A 191 3.39 -8.49 10.83
C SER A 191 4.85 -8.59 10.38
N LEU A 192 5.79 -8.13 11.20
CA LEU A 192 7.22 -8.13 10.90
C LEU A 192 8.00 -8.76 12.05
N PRO A 193 9.07 -9.52 11.80
CA PRO A 193 9.95 -10.00 12.84
C PRO A 193 10.53 -8.83 13.66
N SER A 194 10.44 -8.90 15.00
CA SER A 194 11.03 -7.91 15.87
C SER A 194 12.56 -7.98 15.82
N ALA A 195 13.22 -6.83 15.85
CA ALA A 195 14.67 -6.77 15.98
C ALA A 195 15.17 -7.40 17.29
N SER A 196 14.30 -7.48 18.30
CA SER A 196 14.61 -8.11 19.60
C SER A 196 14.61 -9.64 19.53
N ALA A 197 13.98 -10.25 18.52
CA ALA A 197 13.90 -11.70 18.35
C ALA A 197 15.13 -12.31 17.62
N ALA A 198 16.04 -11.49 17.14
CA ALA A 198 17.23 -11.89 16.38
C ALA A 198 18.52 -12.01 17.23
N GLY A 199 18.36 -12.08 18.56
CA GLY A 199 19.47 -12.22 19.54
C GLY A 199 19.61 -13.63 20.11
#